data_e87d9e1af1200b26eb48d25cf362f37f
#
_entry.id   e87d9e1af1200b26eb48d25cf362f37f
#
_cell.length_a   1.000
_cell.length_b   1.000
_cell.length_c   1.000
_cell.angle_alpha   90.00
_cell.angle_beta   90.00
_cell.angle_gamma   90.00
#
_symmetry.space_group_name_H-M   'P 1'
#
loop_
_entity.id
_entity.type
_entity.pdbx_description
1 polymer ?
#
loop_
_entity_poly.entity_id
_entity_poly.type
_entity_poly.pdbx_seq_one_letter_code
_entity_poly.pdbx_strand_id
1 'polypeptide(L)'
;MKSVTESCVVNQSKEIVFDYLANFENMPKWSTQFVKQIRIIDGKKKAVTPLGEVFVRIDSDKKSGVIDIYAGPSESQMNPAFMRVISFSDNSCGVTFTFFQWPQTTEPMWQMFCDWIKIEVGNIKKIFS
;
A
#
# COMPACT_ATOMS: atom_id res chain seq x y z
N MET A 1 3.58 5.44 19.87
CA MET A 1 3.22 5.29 18.45
C MET A 1 2.42 3.99 18.28
N LYS A 2 1.23 4.09 17.71
CA LYS A 2 0.40 2.92 17.44
C LYS A 2 0.74 2.33 16.08
N SER A 3 0.41 1.06 15.90
CA SER A 3 0.52 0.39 14.61
C SER A 3 -0.65 -0.55 14.37
N VAL A 4 -0.91 -0.84 13.12
CA VAL A 4 -1.92 -1.81 12.69
C VAL A 4 -1.37 -2.61 11.52
N THR A 5 -1.57 -3.91 11.55
CA THR A 5 -1.20 -4.81 10.46
C THR A 5 -2.41 -5.64 10.08
N GLU A 6 -2.69 -5.70 8.78
CA GLU A 6 -3.67 -6.61 8.20
C GLU A 6 -2.96 -7.55 7.23
N SER A 7 -3.47 -8.75 7.09
CA SER A 7 -2.85 -9.75 6.23
C SER A 7 -3.91 -10.60 5.52
N CYS A 8 -3.50 -11.18 4.41
CA CYS A 8 -4.31 -12.17 3.70
C CYS A 8 -3.40 -13.22 3.07
N VAL A 9 -3.99 -14.38 2.80
CA VAL A 9 -3.35 -15.43 2.01
C VAL A 9 -4.11 -15.53 0.70
N VAL A 10 -3.37 -15.54 -0.40
CA VAL A 10 -3.94 -15.59 -1.74
C VAL A 10 -3.41 -16.80 -2.50
N ASN A 11 -4.24 -17.33 -3.42
CA ASN A 11 -3.94 -18.53 -4.22
C ASN A 11 -3.29 -18.11 -5.54
N GLN A 12 -2.14 -17.46 -5.43
CA GLN A 12 -1.37 -17.00 -6.57
C GLN A 12 0.11 -16.93 -6.17
N SER A 13 1.03 -17.02 -7.14
CA SER A 13 2.45 -16.96 -6.86
C SER A 13 2.88 -15.60 -6.32
N LYS A 14 3.91 -15.60 -5.48
CA LYS A 14 4.54 -14.37 -4.99
C LYS A 14 4.91 -13.43 -6.14
N GLU A 15 5.45 -13.97 -7.22
CA GLU A 15 5.91 -13.15 -8.34
C GLU A 15 4.79 -12.33 -8.97
N ILE A 16 3.66 -12.97 -9.23
CA ILE A 16 2.50 -12.30 -9.84
C ILE A 16 1.92 -11.25 -8.89
N VAL A 17 1.78 -11.60 -7.62
CA VAL A 17 1.22 -10.69 -6.60
C VAL A 17 2.15 -9.52 -6.37
N PHE A 18 3.46 -9.77 -6.24
CA PHE A 18 4.45 -8.71 -6.06
C PHE A 18 4.44 -7.71 -7.23
N ASP A 19 4.50 -8.22 -8.46
CA ASP A 19 4.54 -7.35 -9.65
C ASP A 19 3.29 -6.47 -9.74
N TYR A 20 2.14 -7.00 -9.35
CA TYR A 20 0.90 -6.22 -9.32
C TYR A 20 0.93 -5.13 -8.25
N LEU A 21 1.29 -5.48 -7.02
CA LEU A 21 1.24 -4.57 -5.87
C LEU A 21 2.36 -3.52 -5.89
N ALA A 22 3.51 -3.83 -6.49
CA ALA A 22 4.61 -2.88 -6.61
C ALA A 22 4.40 -1.86 -7.73
N ASN A 23 3.41 -2.06 -8.58
CA ASN A 23 3.14 -1.15 -9.71
C ASN A 23 2.22 -0.02 -9.27
N PHE A 24 2.76 1.21 -9.29
CA PHE A 24 2.03 2.43 -8.94
C PHE A 24 0.70 2.56 -9.70
N GLU A 25 0.66 2.18 -10.97
CA GLU A 25 -0.52 2.31 -11.81
C GLU A 25 -1.68 1.42 -11.37
N ASN A 26 -1.40 0.38 -10.58
CA ASN A 26 -2.43 -0.51 -10.02
C ASN A 26 -3.00 -0.02 -8.68
N MET A 27 -2.39 1.00 -8.06
CA MET A 27 -2.85 1.47 -6.75
C MET A 27 -4.33 1.85 -6.71
N PRO A 28 -4.91 2.50 -7.71
CA PRO A 28 -6.35 2.80 -7.67
C PRO A 28 -7.24 1.56 -7.65
N LYS A 29 -6.71 0.40 -8.03
CA LYS A 29 -7.48 -0.86 -8.11
C LYS A 29 -7.54 -1.60 -6.78
N TRP A 30 -6.50 -1.48 -5.95
CA TRP A 30 -6.47 -2.15 -4.66
C TRP A 30 -6.45 -1.17 -3.47
N SER A 31 -5.75 -0.04 -3.58
CA SER A 31 -5.67 0.99 -2.53
C SER A 31 -6.82 1.99 -2.68
N THR A 32 -8.04 1.47 -2.75
CA THR A 32 -9.24 2.22 -3.18
C THR A 32 -9.68 3.30 -2.19
N GLN A 33 -9.31 3.19 -0.93
CA GLN A 33 -9.68 4.17 0.08
C GLN A 33 -8.71 5.34 0.08
N PHE A 34 -7.43 5.07 -0.11
CA PHE A 34 -6.38 6.09 -0.11
C PHE A 34 -6.25 6.75 -1.49
N VAL A 35 -6.17 5.94 -2.56
CA VAL A 35 -5.89 6.45 -3.92
C VAL A 35 -7.17 6.50 -4.74
N LYS A 36 -7.71 7.71 -4.97
CA LYS A 36 -8.87 7.91 -5.84
C LYS A 36 -8.48 8.07 -7.29
N GLN A 37 -7.32 8.67 -7.53
CA GLN A 37 -6.78 8.93 -8.87
C GLN A 37 -5.27 9.06 -8.76
N ILE A 38 -4.55 8.65 -9.80
CA ILE A 38 -3.10 8.86 -9.90
C ILE A 38 -2.78 9.82 -11.01
N ARG A 39 -1.64 10.53 -10.85
CA ARG A 39 -1.10 11.44 -11.86
C ARG A 39 0.41 11.27 -11.92
N ILE A 40 0.96 11.42 -13.12
CA ILE A 40 2.41 11.53 -13.32
C ILE A 40 2.64 12.87 -14.00
N ILE A 41 3.28 13.81 -13.29
CA ILE A 41 3.55 15.17 -13.75
C ILE A 41 5.05 15.41 -13.63
N ASP A 42 5.69 15.72 -14.77
CA ASP A 42 7.14 15.95 -14.83
C ASP A 42 7.94 14.79 -14.22
N GLY A 43 7.50 13.54 -14.47
CA GLY A 43 8.13 12.34 -13.94
C GLY A 43 7.84 12.06 -12.48
N LYS A 44 7.05 12.90 -11.81
CA LYS A 44 6.71 12.74 -10.38
C LYS A 44 5.36 12.07 -10.24
N LYS A 45 5.32 11.05 -9.36
CA LYS A 45 4.11 10.27 -9.09
C LYS A 45 3.32 10.94 -7.99
N LYS A 46 2.03 11.18 -8.25
CA LYS A 46 1.11 11.80 -7.30
C LYS A 46 -0.19 11.02 -7.23
N ALA A 47 -0.80 11.02 -6.06
CA ALA A 47 -2.12 10.43 -5.83
C ALA A 47 -3.09 11.48 -5.30
N VAL A 48 -4.31 11.46 -5.82
CA VAL A 48 -5.43 12.23 -5.26
C VAL A 48 -6.06 11.37 -4.18
N THR A 49 -6.10 11.88 -2.96
CA THR A 49 -6.62 11.17 -1.79
C THR A 49 -7.74 11.98 -1.14
N PRO A 50 -8.53 11.38 -0.21
CA PRO A 50 -9.52 12.15 0.56
C PRO A 50 -8.92 13.29 1.38
N LEU A 51 -7.60 13.23 1.65
CA LEU A 51 -6.88 14.25 2.42
C LEU A 51 -6.16 15.27 1.53
N GLY A 52 -6.32 15.17 0.21
CA GLY A 52 -5.66 16.04 -0.76
C GLY A 52 -4.70 15.28 -1.66
N GLU A 53 -4.01 16.02 -2.52
CA GLU A 53 -3.01 15.44 -3.42
C GLU A 53 -1.68 15.25 -2.69
N VAL A 54 -1.08 14.09 -2.85
CA VAL A 54 0.20 13.73 -2.22
C VAL A 54 1.18 13.20 -3.25
N PHE A 55 2.47 13.35 -2.96
CA PHE A 55 3.53 12.66 -3.68
C PHE A 55 3.57 11.20 -3.23
N VAL A 56 3.93 10.28 -4.15
CA VAL A 56 4.04 8.85 -3.86
C VAL A 56 5.37 8.34 -4.40
N ARG A 57 6.05 7.51 -3.62
CA ARG A 57 7.22 6.76 -4.05
C ARG A 57 7.10 5.32 -3.54
N ILE A 58 7.34 4.37 -4.41
CA ILE A 58 7.36 2.96 -4.04
C ILE A 58 8.80 2.47 -4.11
N ASP A 59 9.34 2.05 -2.96
CA ASP A 59 10.64 1.39 -2.85
C ASP A 59 10.36 -0.10 -2.71
N SER A 60 10.77 -0.89 -3.69
CA SER A 60 10.45 -2.31 -3.72
C SER A 60 11.66 -3.15 -4.04
N ASP A 61 11.69 -4.37 -3.46
CA ASP A 61 12.69 -5.38 -3.74
C ASP A 61 12.00 -6.73 -3.90
N LYS A 62 12.00 -7.22 -5.13
CA LYS A 62 11.27 -8.43 -5.48
C LYS A 62 11.80 -9.66 -4.76
N LYS A 63 13.12 -9.76 -4.61
CA LYS A 63 13.76 -10.92 -3.98
C LYS A 63 13.31 -11.09 -2.53
N SER A 64 13.28 -10.01 -1.77
CA SER A 64 12.85 -10.02 -0.37
C SER A 64 11.33 -9.89 -0.20
N GLY A 65 10.61 -9.48 -1.25
CA GLY A 65 9.17 -9.26 -1.19
C GLY A 65 8.77 -7.96 -0.50
N VAL A 66 9.70 -7.02 -0.36
CA VAL A 66 9.46 -5.74 0.30
C VAL A 66 8.83 -4.75 -0.66
N ILE A 67 7.74 -4.10 -0.24
CA ILE A 67 7.10 -3.00 -0.94
C ILE A 67 6.82 -1.91 0.09
N ASP A 68 7.67 -0.89 0.13
CA ASP A 68 7.49 0.26 1.03
C ASP A 68 6.87 1.39 0.22
N ILE A 69 5.68 1.84 0.62
CA ILE A 69 4.92 2.87 -0.09
C ILE A 69 5.02 4.16 0.70
N TYR A 70 5.76 5.12 0.16
CA TYR A 70 5.93 6.43 0.76
C TYR A 70 4.90 7.40 0.18
N ALA A 71 4.27 8.19 1.05
CA ALA A 71 3.33 9.22 0.63
C ALA A 71 3.40 10.42 1.56
N GLY A 72 3.22 11.62 1.02
CA GLY A 72 3.24 12.83 1.82
C GLY A 72 3.06 14.10 0.99
N PRO A 73 2.97 15.25 1.67
CA PRO A 73 2.69 16.54 1.03
C PRO A 73 3.84 17.06 0.15
N SER A 74 5.07 16.57 0.36
CA SER A 74 6.22 16.91 -0.46
C SER A 74 7.16 15.72 -0.56
N GLU A 75 8.08 15.77 -1.51
CA GLU A 75 9.06 14.69 -1.71
C GLU A 75 10.01 14.51 -0.51
N SER A 76 10.19 15.56 0.30
CA SER A 76 11.01 15.52 1.50
C SER A 76 10.23 15.19 2.78
N GLN A 77 8.92 15.11 2.71
CA GLN A 77 8.04 14.90 3.86
C GLN A 77 7.05 13.77 3.56
N MET A 78 7.59 12.57 3.42
CA MET A 78 6.79 11.37 3.16
C MET A 78 6.97 10.37 4.30
N ASN A 79 5.89 9.67 4.64
CA ASN A 79 5.90 8.57 5.58
C ASN A 79 5.59 7.26 4.87
N PRO A 80 6.25 6.16 5.24
CA PRO A 80 6.02 4.88 4.61
C PRO A 80 4.85 4.11 5.22
N ALA A 81 4.19 3.32 4.38
CA ALA A 81 3.40 2.16 4.77
C ALA A 81 4.17 0.94 4.28
N PHE A 82 4.21 -0.12 5.09
CA PHE A 82 5.09 -1.26 4.85
C PHE A 82 4.30 -2.48 4.39
N MET A 83 4.64 -3.02 3.23
CA MET A 83 4.00 -4.23 2.70
C MET A 83 5.05 -5.31 2.45
N ARG A 84 4.68 -6.55 2.73
CA ARG A 84 5.51 -7.72 2.44
C ARG A 84 4.70 -8.76 1.69
N VAL A 85 5.31 -9.35 0.68
CA VAL A 85 4.76 -10.50 -0.05
C VAL A 85 5.64 -11.70 0.23
N ILE A 86 5.06 -12.75 0.83
CA ILE A 86 5.79 -13.90 1.37
C ILE A 86 5.34 -15.16 0.64
N SER A 87 6.27 -15.85 -0.01
CA SER A 87 5.95 -17.08 -0.73
C SER A 87 5.71 -18.23 0.25
N PHE A 88 4.61 -18.97 0.04
CA PHE A 88 4.34 -20.23 0.75
C PHE A 88 4.53 -21.44 -0.15
N SER A 89 4.20 -21.29 -1.43
CA SER A 89 4.40 -22.32 -2.46
C SER A 89 4.42 -21.64 -3.82
N ASP A 90 4.54 -22.42 -4.89
CA ASP A 90 4.49 -21.90 -6.26
C ASP A 90 3.15 -21.24 -6.59
N ASN A 91 2.09 -21.58 -5.85
CA ASN A 91 0.72 -21.15 -6.14
C ASN A 91 0.06 -20.43 -4.96
N SER A 92 0.80 -20.06 -3.94
CA SER A 92 0.23 -19.31 -2.81
C SER A 92 1.27 -18.41 -2.15
N CYS A 93 0.79 -17.28 -1.65
CA CYS A 93 1.61 -16.35 -0.89
C CYS A 93 0.76 -15.61 0.15
N GLY A 94 1.47 -15.04 1.12
CA GLY A 94 0.86 -14.14 2.10
C GLY A 94 1.21 -12.70 1.77
N VAL A 95 0.28 -11.78 2.07
CA VAL A 95 0.50 -10.34 1.98
C VAL A 95 0.24 -9.75 3.36
N THR A 96 1.21 -9.00 3.86
CA THR A 96 1.04 -8.22 5.09
C THR A 96 1.16 -6.74 4.76
N PHE A 97 0.35 -5.92 5.41
CA PHE A 97 0.37 -4.47 5.23
C PHE A 97 0.31 -3.81 6.59
N THR A 98 1.22 -2.86 6.86
CA THR A 98 1.36 -2.25 8.18
C THR A 98 1.38 -0.73 8.06
N PHE A 99 0.53 -0.08 8.86
CA PHE A 99 0.55 1.37 9.06
C PHE A 99 1.04 1.69 10.47
N PHE A 100 1.76 2.81 10.59
CA PHE A 100 2.12 3.40 11.88
C PHE A 100 1.42 4.75 12.04
N GLN A 101 1.06 5.08 13.28
CA GLN A 101 0.57 6.41 13.59
C GLN A 101 1.79 7.34 13.75
N TRP A 102 2.10 8.06 12.70
CA TRP A 102 3.21 9.02 12.72
C TRP A 102 2.84 10.23 13.57
N PRO A 103 3.84 11.03 14.04
CA PRO A 103 3.55 12.16 14.94
C PRO A 103 2.49 13.14 14.40
N GLN A 104 2.43 13.35 13.10
CA GLN A 104 1.45 14.24 12.47
C GLN A 104 0.10 13.58 12.16
N THR A 105 -0.05 12.28 12.45
CA THR A 105 -1.31 11.56 12.24
C THR A 105 -2.21 11.76 13.45
N THR A 106 -3.28 12.53 13.30
CA THR A 106 -4.26 12.77 14.35
C THR A 106 -5.05 11.50 14.67
N GLU A 107 -5.68 11.44 15.86
CA GLU A 107 -6.52 10.28 16.22
C GLU A 107 -7.66 10.03 15.23
N PRO A 108 -8.42 11.04 14.77
CA PRO A 108 -9.44 10.80 13.75
C PRO A 108 -8.87 10.22 12.45
N MET A 109 -7.71 10.70 11.99
CA MET A 109 -7.04 10.16 10.82
C MET A 109 -6.59 8.72 11.06
N TRP A 110 -6.06 8.44 12.24
CA TRP A 110 -5.61 7.09 12.61
C TRP A 110 -6.75 6.08 12.56
N GLN A 111 -7.92 6.42 13.11
CA GLN A 111 -9.09 5.56 13.06
C GLN A 111 -9.52 5.29 11.62
N MET A 112 -9.50 6.32 10.79
CA MET A 112 -9.79 6.20 9.36
C MET A 112 -8.80 5.28 8.65
N PHE A 113 -7.51 5.41 8.93
CA PHE A 113 -6.48 4.54 8.33
C PHE A 113 -6.62 3.09 8.78
N CYS A 114 -7.01 2.84 10.02
CA CYS A 114 -7.29 1.49 10.51
C CYS A 114 -8.45 0.82 9.76
N ASP A 115 -9.48 1.59 9.41
CA ASP A 115 -10.60 1.10 8.59
C ASP A 115 -10.14 0.87 7.14
N TRP A 116 -9.36 1.78 6.59
CA TRP A 116 -8.88 1.68 5.21
C TRP A 116 -8.01 0.45 4.98
N ILE A 117 -7.11 0.14 5.89
CA ILE A 117 -6.18 -0.99 5.69
C ILE A 117 -6.94 -2.31 5.60
N LYS A 118 -8.02 -2.47 6.37
CA LYS A 118 -8.87 -3.67 6.30
C LYS A 118 -9.53 -3.81 4.94
N ILE A 119 -10.06 -2.71 4.42
CA ILE A 119 -10.73 -2.69 3.11
C ILE A 119 -9.71 -2.99 2.01
N GLU A 120 -8.55 -2.36 2.06
CA GLU A 120 -7.54 -2.48 1.01
C GLU A 120 -6.92 -3.87 0.98
N VAL A 121 -6.62 -4.47 2.11
CA VAL A 121 -6.16 -5.87 2.16
C VAL A 121 -7.26 -6.83 1.71
N GLY A 122 -8.51 -6.54 2.05
CA GLY A 122 -9.67 -7.26 1.53
C GLY A 122 -9.77 -7.19 0.00
N ASN A 123 -9.45 -6.04 -0.59
CA ASN A 123 -9.40 -5.87 -2.05
C ASN A 123 -8.32 -6.76 -2.67
N ILE A 124 -7.14 -6.80 -2.07
CA ILE A 124 -6.04 -7.66 -2.53
C ILE A 124 -6.49 -9.12 -2.53
N LYS A 125 -7.13 -9.56 -1.46
CA LYS A 125 -7.66 -10.92 -1.35
C LYS A 125 -8.64 -11.22 -2.48
N LYS A 126 -9.53 -10.30 -2.81
CA LYS A 126 -10.52 -10.47 -3.90
C LYS A 126 -9.88 -10.52 -5.27
N ILE A 127 -8.89 -9.67 -5.52
CA ILE A 127 -8.21 -9.60 -6.82
C ILE A 127 -7.54 -10.92 -7.16
N PHE A 128 -6.97 -11.60 -6.15
CA PHE A 128 -6.20 -12.83 -6.33
C PHE A 128 -6.92 -14.09 -5.84
N SER A 129 -8.22 -14.01 -5.63
CA SER A 129 -9.02 -15.17 -5.20
C SER A 129 -9.39 -16.07 -6.34
#